data_c8291b319c83f7eff526d0ef18f7e1ab
#
_entry.id   c8291b319c83f7eff526d0ef18f7e1ab
#
_cell.length_a   1.000
_cell.length_b   1.000
_cell.length_c   1.000
_cell.angle_alpha   90.00
_cell.angle_beta   90.00
_cell.angle_gamma   90.00
#
_symmetry.space_group_name_H-M   'P 1'
#
loop_
_entity.id
_entity.type
_entity.pdbx_description
1 polymer ?
#
loop_
_entity_poly.entity_id
_entity_poly.type
_entity_poly.pdbx_seq_one_letter_code
_entity_poly.pdbx_strand_id
1 'polypeptide(L)'
;MLLPSLDIIKRERERLRLSQKQLANMANVSTSMINQIESGRCKPSYETAKRIFEKLTNFEEAQSETAEDICKWNIVKLKVTNTIDDARKKMHSVGISQIPIFDGKVPKGVVTEEGILKKLDDSGDKSRWKKTQLLDVMENIPAIVTHDTPVKSIVQLVRTGKFLLVTKDTKFGIITASDALNIMDKN
;
A
#
# COMPACT_ATOMS: atom_id res chain seq x y z
N MET A 1 10.43 -10.70 -20.18
CA MET A 1 9.35 -9.71 -20.10
C MET A 1 8.91 -9.35 -21.51
N LEU A 2 7.64 -9.56 -21.85
CA LEU A 2 7.09 -9.15 -23.15
C LEU A 2 6.82 -7.63 -23.09
N LEU A 3 7.32 -6.87 -24.08
CA LEU A 3 7.00 -5.47 -24.19
C LEU A 3 5.56 -5.27 -24.70
N PRO A 4 4.85 -4.24 -24.23
CA PRO A 4 3.57 -3.85 -24.80
C PRO A 4 3.69 -3.46 -26.28
N SER A 5 2.57 -3.38 -26.99
CA SER A 5 2.55 -2.90 -28.37
C SER A 5 3.00 -1.45 -28.48
N LEU A 6 3.71 -1.07 -29.53
CA LEU A 6 4.30 0.27 -29.70
C LEU A 6 3.26 1.39 -29.85
N ASP A 7 2.07 1.08 -30.32
CA ASP A 7 0.94 2.01 -30.42
C ASP A 7 0.46 2.55 -29.05
N ILE A 8 0.78 1.80 -27.99
CA ILE A 8 0.50 2.23 -26.60
C ILE A 8 1.35 3.43 -26.20
N ILE A 9 2.57 3.60 -26.74
CA ILE A 9 3.51 4.68 -26.35
C ILE A 9 2.84 6.05 -26.48
N LYS A 10 2.20 6.33 -27.61
CA LYS A 10 1.50 7.62 -27.85
C LYS A 10 0.38 7.82 -26.83
N ARG A 11 -0.46 6.80 -26.63
CA ARG A 11 -1.60 6.86 -25.72
C ARG A 11 -1.15 7.11 -24.28
N GLU A 12 -0.16 6.38 -23.79
CA GLU A 12 0.36 6.55 -22.44
C GLU A 12 1.05 7.91 -22.23
N ARG A 13 1.82 8.38 -23.22
CA ARG A 13 2.40 9.71 -23.17
C ARG A 13 1.33 10.81 -23.06
N GLU A 14 0.28 10.72 -23.86
CA GLU A 14 -0.84 11.69 -23.87
C GLU A 14 -1.62 11.63 -22.55
N ARG A 15 -1.88 10.43 -22.04
CA ARG A 15 -2.51 10.20 -20.74
C ARG A 15 -1.72 10.87 -19.61
N LEU A 16 -0.39 10.77 -19.66
CA LEU A 16 0.53 11.40 -18.70
C LEU A 16 0.80 12.90 -19.00
N ARG A 17 0.10 13.48 -19.99
CA ARG A 17 0.26 14.88 -20.41
C ARG A 17 1.68 15.28 -20.77
N LEU A 18 2.48 14.32 -21.25
CA LEU A 18 3.84 14.54 -21.71
C LEU A 18 3.86 14.98 -23.17
N SER A 19 4.70 15.97 -23.50
CA SER A 19 5.04 16.27 -24.88
C SER A 19 6.01 15.24 -25.46
N GLN A 20 6.07 15.09 -26.77
CA GLN A 20 7.06 14.22 -27.43
C GLN A 20 8.49 14.61 -27.05
N LYS A 21 8.77 15.92 -26.88
CA LYS A 21 10.09 16.43 -26.46
C LYS A 21 10.44 15.98 -25.02
N GLN A 22 9.49 16.03 -24.10
CA GLN A 22 9.71 15.56 -22.72
C GLN A 22 10.00 14.06 -22.69
N LEU A 23 9.19 13.24 -23.38
CA LEU A 23 9.42 11.80 -23.45
C LEU A 23 10.78 11.48 -24.12
N ALA A 24 11.13 12.18 -25.19
CA ALA A 24 12.40 12.02 -25.87
C ALA A 24 13.59 12.28 -24.93
N ASN A 25 13.55 13.39 -24.19
CA ASN A 25 14.59 13.72 -23.20
C ASN A 25 14.69 12.64 -22.09
N MET A 26 13.55 12.21 -21.54
CA MET A 26 13.52 11.18 -20.49
C MET A 26 14.11 9.86 -20.98
N ALA A 27 13.80 9.47 -22.21
CA ALA A 27 14.24 8.21 -22.80
C ALA A 27 15.63 8.30 -23.50
N ASN A 28 16.25 9.48 -23.47
CA ASN A 28 17.52 9.76 -24.15
C ASN A 28 17.49 9.36 -25.64
N VAL A 29 16.48 9.87 -26.36
CA VAL A 29 16.31 9.72 -27.81
C VAL A 29 15.95 11.07 -28.43
N SER A 30 15.95 11.17 -29.77
CA SER A 30 15.52 12.40 -30.44
C SER A 30 13.99 12.52 -30.45
N THR A 31 13.48 13.77 -30.46
CA THR A 31 12.05 14.04 -30.63
C THR A 31 11.53 13.47 -31.95
N SER A 32 12.34 13.52 -33.03
CA SER A 32 12.04 12.91 -34.32
C SER A 32 11.81 11.40 -34.21
N MET A 33 12.61 10.69 -33.41
CA MET A 33 12.46 9.27 -33.18
C MET A 33 11.11 8.96 -32.48
N ILE A 34 10.74 9.71 -31.45
CA ILE A 34 9.44 9.54 -30.79
C ILE A 34 8.32 9.76 -31.80
N ASN A 35 8.36 10.83 -32.59
CA ASN A 35 7.37 11.12 -33.63
C ASN A 35 7.25 9.96 -34.66
N GLN A 36 8.38 9.42 -35.12
CA GLN A 36 8.38 8.30 -36.07
C GLN A 36 7.81 7.01 -35.48
N ILE A 37 8.13 6.72 -34.20
CA ILE A 37 7.57 5.56 -33.48
C ILE A 37 6.05 5.71 -33.34
N GLU A 38 5.59 6.84 -32.85
CA GLU A 38 4.15 7.14 -32.62
C GLU A 38 3.32 7.18 -33.90
N SER A 39 3.95 7.51 -35.04
CA SER A 39 3.32 7.47 -36.37
C SER A 39 3.45 6.13 -37.07
N GLY A 40 4.09 5.13 -36.44
CA GLY A 40 4.31 3.81 -37.03
C GLY A 40 5.36 3.74 -38.13
N ARG A 41 6.09 4.85 -38.39
CA ARG A 41 7.11 4.94 -39.45
C ARG A 41 8.45 4.33 -39.05
N CYS A 42 8.68 4.10 -37.76
CA CYS A 42 9.90 3.50 -37.25
C CYS A 42 9.55 2.43 -36.20
N LYS A 43 10.23 1.29 -36.30
CA LYS A 43 10.24 0.27 -35.25
C LYS A 43 11.56 0.41 -34.48
N PRO A 44 11.54 0.87 -33.23
CA PRO A 44 12.75 1.01 -32.42
C PRO A 44 13.35 -0.36 -32.11
N SER A 45 14.63 -0.39 -31.74
CA SER A 45 15.22 -1.61 -31.16
C SER A 45 14.52 -1.98 -29.86
N TYR A 46 14.61 -3.24 -29.47
CA TYR A 46 14.05 -3.74 -28.20
C TYR A 46 14.51 -2.87 -27.01
N GLU A 47 15.80 -2.57 -26.93
CA GLU A 47 16.38 -1.77 -25.86
C GLU A 47 15.82 -0.33 -25.82
N THR A 48 15.60 0.26 -26.99
CA THR A 48 15.01 1.60 -27.08
C THR A 48 13.54 1.56 -26.65
N ALA A 49 12.77 0.60 -27.12
CA ALA A 49 11.37 0.43 -26.73
C ALA A 49 11.25 0.18 -25.21
N LYS A 50 12.04 -0.73 -24.65
CA LYS A 50 12.11 -1.01 -23.23
C LYS A 50 12.37 0.24 -22.41
N ARG A 51 13.38 1.02 -22.78
CA ARG A 51 13.73 2.26 -22.09
C ARG A 51 12.59 3.30 -22.14
N ILE A 52 11.89 3.42 -23.27
CA ILE A 52 10.72 4.33 -23.38
C ILE A 52 9.62 3.89 -22.42
N PHE A 53 9.27 2.61 -22.40
CA PHE A 53 8.24 2.09 -21.48
C PHE A 53 8.63 2.25 -20.02
N GLU A 54 9.87 1.94 -19.65
CA GLU A 54 10.38 2.14 -18.28
C GLU A 54 10.26 3.62 -17.85
N LYS A 55 10.57 4.56 -18.74
CA LYS A 55 10.46 6.00 -18.42
C LYS A 55 9.02 6.46 -18.27
N LEU A 56 8.10 5.94 -19.06
CA LEU A 56 6.66 6.22 -18.89
C LEU A 56 6.14 5.66 -17.57
N THR A 57 6.49 4.42 -17.23
CA THR A 57 6.10 3.79 -15.96
C THR A 57 6.66 4.54 -14.76
N ASN A 58 7.96 4.85 -14.76
CA ASN A 58 8.60 5.58 -13.65
C ASN A 58 8.01 6.98 -13.48
N PHE A 59 7.66 7.66 -14.57
CA PHE A 59 7.03 8.97 -14.53
C PHE A 59 5.60 8.90 -13.95
N GLU A 60 4.84 7.88 -14.32
CA GLU A 60 3.51 7.62 -13.74
C GLU A 60 3.61 7.33 -12.23
N GLU A 61 4.55 6.48 -11.84
CA GLU A 61 4.77 6.14 -10.42
C GLU A 61 5.18 7.35 -9.60
N ALA A 62 6.04 8.22 -10.15
CA ALA A 62 6.47 9.45 -9.48
C ALA A 62 5.35 10.50 -9.30
N GLN A 63 4.27 10.42 -10.09
CA GLN A 63 3.10 11.29 -9.97
C GLN A 63 1.93 10.62 -9.23
N SER A 64 2.02 9.34 -8.91
CA SER A 64 0.98 8.64 -8.18
C SER A 64 1.00 9.02 -6.71
N GLU A 65 -0.19 9.09 -6.10
CA GLU A 65 -0.31 9.17 -4.65
C GLU A 65 0.47 8.01 -3.99
N THR A 66 1.11 8.32 -2.87
CA THR A 66 1.91 7.37 -2.09
C THR A 66 1.19 6.95 -0.81
N ALA A 67 1.75 6.00 -0.09
CA ALA A 67 1.26 5.60 1.22
C ALA A 67 1.15 6.80 2.17
N GLU A 68 2.07 7.77 2.09
CA GLU A 68 2.08 8.95 2.93
C GLU A 68 0.83 9.81 2.76
N ASP A 69 0.33 9.94 1.53
CA ASP A 69 -0.79 10.82 1.19
C ASP A 69 -2.14 10.33 1.74
N ILE A 70 -2.23 9.02 2.01
CA ILE A 70 -3.47 8.35 2.42
C ILE A 70 -3.42 7.74 3.81
N CYS A 71 -2.24 7.71 4.41
CA CYS A 71 -1.97 7.06 5.67
C CYS A 71 -2.48 7.88 6.86
N LYS A 72 -3.06 7.20 7.84
CA LYS A 72 -3.38 7.78 9.15
C LYS A 72 -2.21 7.56 10.09
N TRP A 73 -1.50 8.64 10.44
CA TRP A 73 -0.30 8.58 11.28
C TRP A 73 -0.58 8.45 12.79
N ASN A 74 -1.77 8.86 13.24
CA ASN A 74 -2.19 8.74 14.64
C ASN A 74 -2.84 7.39 14.90
N ILE A 75 -2.02 6.33 14.92
CA ILE A 75 -2.52 4.98 15.13
C ILE A 75 -2.82 4.68 16.59
N VAL A 76 -3.96 4.03 16.81
CA VAL A 76 -4.24 3.37 18.08
C VAL A 76 -3.42 2.09 18.13
N LYS A 77 -2.60 1.90 19.15
CA LYS A 77 -1.77 0.72 19.35
C LYS A 77 -1.81 0.26 20.80
N LEU A 78 -1.58 -1.01 21.03
CA LEU A 78 -1.45 -1.61 22.35
C LEU A 78 -0.11 -2.34 22.47
N LYS A 79 0.29 -2.65 23.72
CA LYS A 79 1.52 -3.39 24.01
C LYS A 79 1.21 -4.89 24.08
N VAL A 80 2.22 -5.72 23.86
CA VAL A 80 2.14 -7.18 24.04
C VAL A 80 1.65 -7.59 25.43
N THR A 81 1.92 -6.77 26.46
CA THR A 81 1.53 -6.99 27.87
C THR A 81 0.12 -6.53 28.20
N ASN A 82 -0.57 -5.80 27.32
CA ASN A 82 -1.98 -5.47 27.51
C ASN A 82 -2.83 -6.75 27.41
N THR A 83 -4.05 -6.70 27.97
CA THR A 83 -4.99 -7.84 28.02
C THR A 83 -6.03 -7.77 26.90
N ILE A 84 -6.74 -8.88 26.69
CA ILE A 84 -7.91 -8.93 25.78
C ILE A 84 -8.96 -7.88 26.21
N ASP A 85 -9.18 -7.69 27.51
CA ASP A 85 -10.15 -6.70 28.01
C ASP A 85 -9.72 -5.26 27.69
N ASP A 86 -8.41 -4.96 27.73
CA ASP A 86 -7.88 -3.65 27.30
C ASP A 86 -8.15 -3.42 25.81
N ALA A 87 -7.89 -4.43 24.96
CA ALA A 87 -8.16 -4.35 23.54
C ALA A 87 -9.63 -4.13 23.25
N ARG A 88 -10.52 -4.93 23.86
CA ARG A 88 -11.98 -4.80 23.71
C ARG A 88 -12.48 -3.40 24.10
N LYS A 89 -12.06 -2.90 25.26
CA LYS A 89 -12.41 -1.55 25.72
C LYS A 89 -11.92 -0.48 24.76
N LYS A 90 -10.70 -0.62 24.25
CA LYS A 90 -10.10 0.32 23.30
C LYS A 90 -10.82 0.31 21.96
N MET A 91 -11.11 -0.88 21.40
CA MET A 91 -11.89 -1.05 20.17
C MET A 91 -13.25 -0.37 20.28
N HIS A 92 -13.98 -0.65 21.35
CA HIS A 92 -15.30 -0.06 21.59
C HIS A 92 -15.24 1.48 21.76
N SER A 93 -14.26 2.00 22.51
CA SER A 93 -14.16 3.45 22.78
C SER A 93 -13.80 4.29 21.56
N VAL A 94 -13.11 3.68 20.56
CA VAL A 94 -12.62 4.37 19.36
C VAL A 94 -13.42 3.98 18.11
N GLY A 95 -14.25 2.94 18.18
CA GLY A 95 -15.03 2.43 17.05
C GLY A 95 -14.17 1.75 15.99
N ILE A 96 -13.19 0.94 16.41
CA ILE A 96 -12.30 0.18 15.53
C ILE A 96 -12.34 -1.30 15.86
N SER A 97 -12.21 -2.16 14.87
CA SER A 97 -12.27 -3.62 15.00
C SER A 97 -10.91 -4.32 14.99
N GLN A 98 -9.82 -3.54 14.94
CA GLN A 98 -8.46 -4.09 14.86
C GLN A 98 -7.44 -3.11 15.44
N ILE A 99 -6.46 -3.62 16.19
CA ILE A 99 -5.43 -2.82 16.84
C ILE A 99 -4.07 -3.50 16.63
N PRO A 100 -3.08 -2.81 16.04
CA PRO A 100 -1.70 -3.30 15.97
C PRO A 100 -1.06 -3.35 17.36
N ILE A 101 -0.31 -4.42 17.60
CA ILE A 101 0.36 -4.72 18.86
C ILE A 101 1.86 -4.47 18.72
N PHE A 102 2.41 -3.76 19.68
CA PHE A 102 3.81 -3.36 19.69
C PHE A 102 4.55 -3.85 20.93
N ASP A 103 5.84 -4.14 20.75
CA ASP A 103 6.80 -4.26 21.81
C ASP A 103 7.81 -3.11 21.69
N GLY A 104 7.69 -2.12 22.55
CA GLY A 104 8.39 -0.84 22.41
C GLY A 104 8.01 -0.13 21.08
N LYS A 105 8.98 -0.06 20.17
CA LYS A 105 8.80 0.54 18.83
C LYS A 105 8.59 -0.51 17.73
N VAL A 106 8.65 -1.79 18.06
CA VAL A 106 8.60 -2.88 17.08
C VAL A 106 7.18 -3.43 17.00
N PRO A 107 6.53 -3.42 15.83
CA PRO A 107 5.24 -4.10 15.65
C PRO A 107 5.44 -5.60 15.77
N LYS A 108 4.56 -6.29 16.50
CA LYS A 108 4.63 -7.73 16.78
C LYS A 108 3.48 -8.52 16.20
N GLY A 109 2.33 -7.90 16.03
CA GLY A 109 1.14 -8.55 15.50
C GLY A 109 -0.04 -7.61 15.46
N VAL A 110 -1.21 -8.19 15.36
CA VAL A 110 -2.50 -7.50 15.39
C VAL A 110 -3.48 -8.28 16.25
N VAL A 111 -4.38 -7.59 16.92
CA VAL A 111 -5.56 -8.18 17.53
C VAL A 111 -6.80 -7.66 16.81
N THR A 112 -7.71 -8.57 16.47
CA THR A 112 -8.98 -8.26 15.79
C THR A 112 -10.15 -8.71 16.66
N GLU A 113 -11.34 -8.10 16.47
CA GLU A 113 -12.57 -8.57 17.13
C GLU A 113 -12.86 -10.04 16.78
N GLU A 114 -12.67 -10.43 15.52
CA GLU A 114 -12.85 -11.81 15.05
C GLU A 114 -11.86 -12.76 15.73
N GLY A 115 -10.58 -12.40 15.83
CA GLY A 115 -9.56 -13.21 16.52
C GLY A 115 -9.85 -13.37 18.01
N ILE A 116 -10.33 -12.30 18.67
CA ILE A 116 -10.80 -12.37 20.07
C ILE A 116 -11.96 -13.36 20.19
N LEU A 117 -13.01 -13.22 19.37
CA LEU A 117 -14.18 -14.09 19.43
C LEU A 117 -13.81 -15.56 19.22
N LYS A 118 -12.98 -15.86 18.22
CA LYS A 118 -12.50 -17.22 17.95
C LYS A 118 -11.80 -17.83 19.17
N LYS A 119 -10.90 -17.07 19.80
CA LYS A 119 -10.20 -17.54 21.02
C LYS A 119 -11.14 -17.76 22.20
N LEU A 120 -12.26 -17.08 22.23
CA LEU A 120 -13.27 -17.22 23.28
C LEU A 120 -14.11 -18.48 23.12
N ASP A 121 -14.50 -18.80 21.90
CA ASP A 121 -15.22 -20.02 21.58
C ASP A 121 -14.36 -21.26 21.93
N ASP A 122 -13.05 -21.19 21.66
CA ASP A 122 -12.10 -22.25 21.98
C ASP A 122 -11.90 -22.46 23.50
N SER A 123 -12.05 -21.42 24.34
CA SER A 123 -11.66 -21.47 25.76
C SER A 123 -12.83 -21.71 26.72
N GLY A 124 -14.05 -21.44 26.33
CA GLY A 124 -15.28 -21.63 27.16
C GLY A 124 -15.37 -20.76 28.43
N ASP A 125 -14.26 -20.11 28.84
CA ASP A 125 -14.17 -19.38 30.11
C ASP A 125 -13.97 -17.86 29.89
N LYS A 126 -15.03 -17.10 30.00
CA LYS A 126 -15.03 -15.64 29.88
C LYS A 126 -14.23 -14.91 30.96
N SER A 127 -13.93 -15.54 32.09
CA SER A 127 -13.20 -14.90 33.20
C SER A 127 -11.71 -14.70 32.90
N ARG A 128 -11.17 -15.47 31.94
CA ARG A 128 -9.75 -15.39 31.52
C ARG A 128 -9.41 -14.12 30.75
N TRP A 129 -10.38 -13.45 30.11
CA TRP A 129 -10.12 -12.26 29.27
C TRP A 129 -9.36 -11.15 29.97
N LYS A 130 -9.66 -10.92 31.23
CA LYS A 130 -9.04 -9.88 32.06
C LYS A 130 -7.57 -10.16 32.36
N LYS A 131 -7.14 -11.41 32.19
CA LYS A 131 -5.77 -11.85 32.56
C LYS A 131 -4.95 -12.28 31.34
N THR A 132 -5.57 -12.69 30.22
CA THR A 132 -4.86 -13.15 29.03
C THR A 132 -4.19 -11.98 28.31
N GLN A 133 -2.89 -12.06 28.12
CA GLN A 133 -2.11 -11.04 27.46
C GLN A 133 -2.30 -11.11 25.93
N LEU A 134 -2.14 -9.96 25.27
CA LEU A 134 -2.26 -9.88 23.81
C LEU A 134 -1.18 -10.67 23.08
N LEU A 135 -0.04 -10.89 23.70
CA LEU A 135 1.02 -11.75 23.18
C LEU A 135 0.53 -13.18 22.86
N ASP A 136 -0.41 -13.71 23.66
CA ASP A 136 -0.90 -15.09 23.54
C ASP A 136 -2.03 -15.25 22.51
N VAL A 137 -2.61 -14.13 22.05
CA VAL A 137 -3.82 -14.15 21.21
C VAL A 137 -3.70 -13.32 19.94
N MET A 138 -2.63 -12.53 19.80
CA MET A 138 -2.41 -11.72 18.59
C MET A 138 -2.18 -12.62 17.37
N GLU A 139 -2.64 -12.11 16.23
CA GLU A 139 -2.40 -12.68 14.93
C GLU A 139 -1.07 -12.17 14.35
N ASN A 140 -0.64 -12.74 13.22
CA ASN A 140 0.57 -12.33 12.54
C ASN A 140 0.57 -10.83 12.23
N ILE A 141 1.79 -10.28 12.16
CA ILE A 141 1.99 -8.89 11.78
C ILE A 141 1.43 -8.64 10.37
N PRO A 142 0.65 -7.57 10.16
CA PRO A 142 0.17 -7.21 8.83
C PRO A 142 1.34 -6.77 7.93
N ALA A 143 1.09 -6.65 6.62
CA ALA A 143 2.09 -6.11 5.71
C ALA A 143 2.57 -4.73 6.18
N ILE A 144 3.88 -4.48 6.05
CA ILE A 144 4.50 -3.19 6.34
C ILE A 144 5.07 -2.66 5.04
N VAL A 145 4.74 -1.41 4.70
CA VAL A 145 5.26 -0.70 3.53
C VAL A 145 5.94 0.60 3.95
N THR A 146 6.78 1.13 3.10
CA THR A 146 7.37 2.46 3.30
C THR A 146 6.41 3.57 2.88
N HIS A 147 6.61 4.77 3.38
CA HIS A 147 5.74 5.93 3.15
C HIS A 147 5.68 6.35 1.67
N ASP A 148 6.70 6.05 0.88
CA ASP A 148 6.82 6.33 -0.55
C ASP A 148 6.24 5.22 -1.44
N THR A 149 5.67 4.17 -0.87
CA THR A 149 5.05 3.08 -1.64
C THR A 149 3.87 3.60 -2.46
N PRO A 150 3.84 3.38 -3.79
CA PRO A 150 2.74 3.81 -4.63
C PRO A 150 1.39 3.20 -4.21
N VAL A 151 0.33 4.00 -4.22
CA VAL A 151 -1.03 3.58 -3.83
C VAL A 151 -1.53 2.38 -4.63
N LYS A 152 -1.19 2.27 -5.92
CA LYS A 152 -1.55 1.10 -6.74
C LYS A 152 -1.07 -0.23 -6.14
N SER A 153 0.12 -0.26 -5.58
CA SER A 153 0.68 -1.44 -4.90
C SER A 153 -0.04 -1.73 -3.58
N ILE A 154 -0.44 -0.67 -2.87
CA ILE A 154 -1.15 -0.74 -1.59
C ILE A 154 -2.52 -1.40 -1.74
N VAL A 155 -3.28 -1.04 -2.77
CA VAL A 155 -4.62 -1.59 -3.03
C VAL A 155 -4.60 -3.12 -3.10
N GLN A 156 -3.58 -3.71 -3.72
CA GLN A 156 -3.45 -5.17 -3.81
C GLN A 156 -3.15 -5.79 -2.44
N LEU A 157 -2.29 -5.17 -1.63
CA LEU A 157 -1.91 -5.66 -0.30
C LEU A 157 -3.08 -5.59 0.69
N VAL A 158 -3.85 -4.50 0.66
CA VAL A 158 -5.00 -4.33 1.57
C VAL A 158 -6.14 -5.31 1.26
N ARG A 159 -6.30 -5.73 -0.01
CA ARG A 159 -7.32 -6.75 -0.38
C ARG A 159 -7.12 -8.08 0.33
N THR A 160 -5.90 -8.44 0.67
CA THR A 160 -5.56 -9.70 1.33
C THR A 160 -5.50 -9.60 2.85
N GLY A 161 -5.22 -8.41 3.40
CA GLY A 161 -4.84 -8.23 4.81
C GLY A 161 -5.74 -7.33 5.65
N LYS A 162 -6.90 -6.86 5.17
CA LYS A 162 -7.81 -5.91 5.87
C LYS A 162 -7.19 -4.53 6.12
N PHE A 163 -5.91 -4.45 6.46
CA PHE A 163 -5.12 -3.22 6.62
C PHE A 163 -3.62 -3.52 6.49
N LEU A 164 -2.83 -2.47 6.39
CA LEU A 164 -1.37 -2.55 6.44
C LEU A 164 -0.78 -1.41 7.30
N LEU A 165 0.46 -1.59 7.72
CA LEU A 165 1.21 -0.56 8.41
C LEU A 165 2.11 0.19 7.42
N VAL A 166 2.21 1.50 7.61
CA VAL A 166 3.13 2.36 6.88
C VAL A 166 4.24 2.80 7.82
N THR A 167 5.49 2.72 7.36
CA THR A 167 6.63 3.21 8.15
C THR A 167 7.28 4.42 7.49
N LYS A 168 7.62 5.41 8.33
CA LYS A 168 8.46 6.56 7.97
C LYS A 168 9.36 6.86 9.16
N ASP A 169 10.68 6.69 8.99
CA ASP A 169 11.66 6.77 10.07
C ASP A 169 11.31 5.82 11.23
N THR A 170 10.94 6.38 12.39
CA THR A 170 10.54 5.63 13.59
C THR A 170 9.03 5.66 13.84
N LYS A 171 8.26 6.25 12.93
CA LYS A 171 6.81 6.39 13.04
C LYS A 171 6.11 5.30 12.25
N PHE A 172 4.94 4.92 12.74
CA PHE A 172 4.04 4.01 12.05
C PHE A 172 2.69 4.66 11.83
N GLY A 173 2.14 4.44 10.67
CA GLY A 173 0.78 4.78 10.32
C GLY A 173 0.01 3.54 9.87
N ILE A 174 -1.27 3.69 9.55
CA ILE A 174 -2.15 2.62 9.11
C ILE A 174 -2.92 3.05 7.87
N ILE A 175 -3.09 2.10 6.95
CA ILE A 175 -4.00 2.20 5.80
C ILE A 175 -4.97 1.02 5.87
N THR A 176 -6.25 1.31 5.86
CA THR A 176 -7.33 0.31 5.85
C THR A 176 -7.93 0.15 4.45
N ALA A 177 -8.77 -0.88 4.26
CA ALA A 177 -9.50 -1.08 3.01
C ALA A 177 -10.36 0.15 2.64
N SER A 178 -10.98 0.81 3.63
CA SER A 178 -11.76 2.03 3.38
C SER A 178 -10.91 3.19 2.88
N ASP A 179 -9.69 3.35 3.40
CA ASP A 179 -8.76 4.39 2.93
C ASP A 179 -8.35 4.14 1.47
N ALA A 180 -8.10 2.87 1.12
CA ALA A 180 -7.76 2.47 -0.26
C ALA A 180 -8.95 2.64 -1.25
N LEU A 181 -10.19 2.36 -0.81
CA LEU A 181 -11.39 2.54 -1.65
C LEU A 181 -11.67 4.02 -1.95
N ASN A 182 -11.50 4.91 -0.98
CA ASN A 182 -11.71 6.35 -1.15
C ASN A 182 -10.85 6.99 -2.25
N ILE A 183 -9.75 6.32 -2.66
CA ILE A 183 -8.89 6.80 -3.74
C ILE A 183 -9.45 6.37 -5.10
N MET A 184 -10.04 5.18 -5.18
CA MET A 184 -10.62 4.66 -6.42
C MET A 184 -11.80 5.51 -6.89
N ASP A 185 -12.48 6.21 -5.97
CA ASP A 185 -13.60 7.10 -6.26
C ASP A 185 -13.16 8.49 -6.76
N LYS A 186 -11.85 8.83 -6.63
CA LYS A 186 -11.29 10.13 -7.06
C LYS A 186 -10.69 10.13 -8.47
N ASN A 187 -10.52 8.97 -9.10
CA ASN A 187 -9.95 8.77 -10.43
C ASN A 187 -11.02 8.26 -11.41
#